data_d153fbbf7d3d0b941eb80912e09a9f60
#
_entry.id   d153fbbf7d3d0b941eb80912e09a9f60
#
_cell.length_a   1.000
_cell.length_b   1.000
_cell.length_c   1.000
_cell.angle_alpha   90.00
_cell.angle_beta   90.00
_cell.angle_gamma   90.00
#
_symmetry.space_group_name_H-M   'P 1'
#
loop_
_entity.id
_entity.type
_entity.pdbx_description
1 polymer ?
#
loop_
_entity_poly.entity_id
_entity_poly.type
_entity_poly.pdbx_seq_one_letter_code
_entity_poly.pdbx_strand_id
1 'polypeptide(L)'
;MSVSNLDEPLVPPPSSRKLPDFKKSIKLKYVKLGYHYLITHGMYLFLTPSIVVVAAQLSTFSPQDLYVLWDHLRFNLISVILCSTLLVFLLTLYFLTRPHPVYLVNFSCYKPEVARQCTRQIFMERSRLTRSFNEENLCFQQKILERSGLGETTYLPDAVLRVPPNPCMEEARKEAETVMFGAIDELLEKTNVKPKDIGILVVNCSLFNPTPSLSAMIVNHYKLRGNIVSYNLGGMGCSAGLISIDLAKDLLQVHPNSYALVISMENITLNWYFGNERSMLVSNCLFRMGGAAILLSNKRSDRRRSKYQLVHTVRTHKGSDDKCFSCVFQMEDPKGKVGVALSKDLMAVAGDALKTNITTLGPLVLPMSEQLLFFATLVGKKLFRMKIKPYIPDFKLAFEHFCIHAGGRAVLDEIEKNLQLSDWNMEPSRMTLYRFGNTSSSSLWYELAYTEGKGRVKKGDRTWQIAFGSGFKCNSAVWKALRTINPAKEKNPWMDEIDQFPVEVPKHLIVIANESCDPKSLKYVLGRGALEYEKFLENKDPEFAWKPLEDEWHSIAYAFDNCATKTIHFLQKRTHLAEVSDKEGGS
;
A
#
# COMPACT_ATOMS: atom_id res chain seq x y z
N MET A 1 28.50 52.95 -30.57
CA MET A 1 28.57 51.67 -31.22
C MET A 1 27.37 50.85 -30.77
N SER A 2 26.53 50.55 -31.70
CA SER A 2 25.18 50.05 -31.61
C SER A 2 25.09 48.61 -31.04
N VAL A 3 24.22 48.42 -30.06
CA VAL A 3 23.76 47.11 -29.63
C VAL A 3 22.57 46.73 -30.48
N SER A 4 22.72 45.72 -31.29
CA SER A 4 21.64 45.15 -32.11
C SER A 4 20.78 44.22 -31.26
N ASN A 5 19.50 44.55 -31.17
CA ASN A 5 18.45 43.64 -30.69
C ASN A 5 18.34 42.46 -31.69
N LEU A 6 18.49 41.26 -31.20
CA LEU A 6 18.07 40.05 -31.86
C LEU A 6 16.73 39.63 -31.26
N ASP A 7 15.64 39.93 -31.98
CA ASP A 7 14.33 39.34 -31.77
C ASP A 7 14.40 37.87 -32.20
N GLU A 8 14.48 36.96 -31.23
CA GLU A 8 14.17 35.56 -31.48
C GLU A 8 12.65 35.38 -31.61
N PRO A 9 12.17 34.66 -32.63
CA PRO A 9 10.76 34.38 -32.77
C PRO A 9 10.29 33.41 -31.69
N LEU A 10 9.32 33.82 -30.88
CA LEU A 10 8.58 32.97 -29.95
C LEU A 10 8.04 31.74 -30.71
N VAL A 11 8.63 30.59 -30.42
CA VAL A 11 8.11 29.29 -30.85
C VAL A 11 6.72 29.12 -30.23
N PRO A 12 5.65 28.92 -31.01
CA PRO A 12 4.32 28.70 -30.48
C PRO A 12 4.34 27.43 -29.63
N PRO A 13 3.58 27.41 -28.50
CA PRO A 13 3.53 26.24 -27.65
C PRO A 13 3.09 25.02 -28.47
N PRO A 14 3.68 23.84 -28.23
CA PRO A 14 3.34 22.64 -28.98
C PRO A 14 1.84 22.40 -28.90
N SER A 15 1.18 22.35 -30.04
CA SER A 15 -0.25 22.05 -30.15
C SER A 15 -0.54 20.83 -29.31
N SER A 16 -1.49 20.95 -28.38
CA SER A 16 -1.97 19.87 -27.53
C SER A 16 -2.27 18.64 -28.40
N ARG A 17 -1.34 17.69 -28.46
CA ARG A 17 -1.62 16.37 -29.01
C ARG A 17 -2.73 15.79 -28.12
N LYS A 18 -3.94 15.74 -28.65
CA LYS A 18 -5.03 15.03 -28.02
C LYS A 18 -4.55 13.61 -27.77
N LEU A 19 -4.30 13.30 -26.52
CA LEU A 19 -3.98 11.94 -26.09
C LEU A 19 -5.06 10.99 -26.60
N PRO A 20 -4.71 9.78 -27.08
CA PRO A 20 -5.67 8.82 -27.56
C PRO A 20 -6.72 8.54 -26.49
N ASP A 21 -7.99 8.54 -26.89
CA ASP A 21 -9.14 8.39 -26.00
C ASP A 21 -9.01 7.10 -25.17
N PHE A 22 -8.73 7.24 -23.88
CA PHE A 22 -8.52 6.14 -22.93
C PHE A 22 -9.70 5.16 -22.83
N LYS A 23 -10.91 5.59 -23.24
CA LYS A 23 -12.07 4.68 -23.35
C LYS A 23 -11.82 3.55 -24.38
N LYS A 24 -11.05 3.81 -25.43
CA LYS A 24 -10.62 2.78 -26.39
C LYS A 24 -9.55 1.85 -25.83
N SER A 25 -8.65 2.35 -25.00
CA SER A 25 -7.61 1.58 -24.31
C SER A 25 -8.20 0.62 -23.25
N ILE A 26 -9.27 1.02 -22.56
CA ILE A 26 -9.97 0.14 -21.59
C ILE A 26 -10.56 -1.08 -22.30
N LYS A 27 -11.13 -0.94 -23.49
CA LYS A 27 -11.65 -2.06 -24.28
C LYS A 27 -10.53 -3.03 -24.69
N LEU A 28 -9.36 -2.52 -25.10
CA LEU A 28 -8.20 -3.36 -25.44
C LEU A 28 -7.62 -4.07 -24.20
N LYS A 29 -7.66 -3.45 -23.03
CA LYS A 29 -7.20 -4.05 -21.78
C LYS A 29 -8.05 -5.26 -21.39
N TYR A 30 -9.37 -5.16 -21.51
CA TYR A 30 -10.27 -6.30 -21.25
C TYR A 30 -10.12 -7.40 -22.31
N VAL A 31 -9.89 -7.05 -23.56
CA VAL A 31 -9.57 -8.00 -24.62
C VAL A 31 -8.24 -8.72 -24.33
N LYS A 32 -7.21 -7.98 -23.91
CA LYS A 32 -5.92 -8.58 -23.49
C LYS A 32 -6.05 -9.47 -22.25
N LEU A 33 -6.85 -9.05 -21.27
CA LEU A 33 -7.11 -9.86 -20.06
C LEU A 33 -7.90 -11.12 -20.41
N GLY A 34 -8.93 -11.02 -21.25
CA GLY A 34 -9.70 -12.13 -21.77
C GLY A 34 -8.82 -13.07 -22.60
N TYR A 35 -7.95 -12.53 -23.43
CA TYR A 35 -6.99 -13.30 -24.24
C TYR A 35 -5.96 -14.02 -23.36
N HIS A 36 -5.43 -13.34 -22.35
CA HIS A 36 -4.52 -13.94 -21.37
C HIS A 36 -5.22 -15.05 -20.54
N TYR A 37 -6.46 -14.80 -20.13
CA TYR A 37 -7.28 -15.81 -19.44
C TYR A 37 -7.57 -17.01 -20.37
N LEU A 38 -7.90 -16.76 -21.63
CA LEU A 38 -8.14 -17.80 -22.64
C LEU A 38 -6.89 -18.62 -22.89
N ILE A 39 -5.71 -18.00 -23.02
CA ILE A 39 -4.44 -18.71 -23.20
C ILE A 39 -4.10 -19.52 -21.94
N THR A 40 -4.28 -18.93 -20.76
CA THR A 40 -3.90 -19.58 -19.50
C THR A 40 -4.86 -20.71 -19.11
N HIS A 41 -6.15 -20.59 -19.47
CA HIS A 41 -7.20 -21.52 -19.11
C HIS A 41 -7.86 -22.19 -20.32
N GLY A 42 -7.42 -21.85 -21.53
CA GLY A 42 -8.03 -22.33 -22.77
C GLY A 42 -8.09 -23.85 -22.83
N MET A 43 -7.06 -24.51 -22.34
CA MET A 43 -7.03 -25.97 -22.26
C MET A 43 -8.15 -26.52 -21.36
N TYR A 44 -8.43 -25.86 -20.23
CA TYR A 44 -9.55 -26.30 -19.36
C TYR A 44 -10.90 -25.95 -19.98
N LEU A 45 -11.02 -24.81 -20.66
CA LEU A 45 -12.25 -24.38 -21.33
C LEU A 45 -12.62 -25.27 -22.51
N PHE A 46 -11.63 -25.83 -23.25
CA PHE A 46 -11.87 -26.72 -24.37
C PHE A 46 -11.87 -28.19 -23.97
N LEU A 47 -10.96 -28.64 -23.10
CA LEU A 47 -10.90 -30.01 -22.63
C LEU A 47 -12.08 -30.41 -21.76
N THR A 48 -12.55 -29.52 -20.87
CA THR A 48 -13.67 -29.87 -19.97
C THR A 48 -14.96 -30.16 -20.75
N PRO A 49 -15.44 -29.31 -21.68
CA PRO A 49 -16.59 -29.65 -22.52
C PRO A 49 -16.34 -30.88 -23.39
N SER A 50 -15.14 -31.01 -23.96
CA SER A 50 -14.79 -32.18 -24.78
C SER A 50 -14.81 -33.48 -23.98
N ILE A 51 -14.26 -33.46 -22.75
CA ILE A 51 -14.31 -34.62 -21.84
C ILE A 51 -15.76 -34.95 -21.47
N VAL A 52 -16.58 -33.94 -21.20
CA VAL A 52 -18.01 -34.12 -20.86
C VAL A 52 -18.75 -34.75 -22.05
N VAL A 53 -18.53 -34.24 -23.26
CA VAL A 53 -19.15 -34.82 -24.49
C VAL A 53 -18.69 -36.25 -24.71
N VAL A 54 -17.36 -36.52 -24.62
CA VAL A 54 -16.81 -37.86 -24.75
C VAL A 54 -17.33 -38.81 -23.66
N ALA A 55 -17.39 -38.36 -22.41
CA ALA A 55 -17.94 -39.13 -21.29
C ALA A 55 -19.44 -39.40 -21.48
N ALA A 56 -20.21 -38.42 -21.95
CA ALA A 56 -21.62 -38.60 -22.27
C ALA A 56 -21.84 -39.61 -23.43
N GLN A 57 -21.01 -39.55 -24.48
CA GLN A 57 -21.05 -40.53 -25.57
C GLN A 57 -20.61 -41.91 -25.10
N LEU A 58 -19.54 -42.00 -24.30
CA LEU A 58 -19.07 -43.28 -23.74
C LEU A 58 -20.10 -43.92 -22.80
N SER A 59 -20.88 -43.09 -22.06
CA SER A 59 -21.94 -43.61 -21.19
C SER A 59 -23.13 -44.21 -21.94
N THR A 60 -23.27 -43.92 -23.23
CA THR A 60 -24.31 -44.50 -24.11
C THR A 60 -23.84 -45.77 -24.84
N PHE A 61 -22.54 -46.08 -24.76
CA PHE A 61 -21.97 -47.25 -25.42
C PHE A 61 -22.23 -48.53 -24.62
N SER A 62 -22.69 -49.55 -25.33
CA SER A 62 -22.73 -50.90 -24.78
C SER A 62 -21.32 -51.50 -24.68
N PRO A 63 -21.10 -52.54 -23.87
CA PRO A 63 -19.81 -53.23 -23.84
C PRO A 63 -19.34 -53.74 -25.21
N GLN A 64 -20.29 -54.05 -26.10
CA GLN A 64 -20.00 -54.47 -27.47
C GLN A 64 -19.50 -53.32 -28.34
N ASP A 65 -20.06 -52.12 -28.20
CA ASP A 65 -19.62 -50.91 -28.91
C ASP A 65 -18.20 -50.50 -28.50
N LEU A 66 -17.84 -50.67 -27.23
CA LEU A 66 -16.48 -50.47 -26.74
C LEU A 66 -15.49 -51.46 -27.34
N TYR A 67 -15.90 -52.71 -27.54
CA TYR A 67 -15.08 -53.72 -28.21
C TYR A 67 -14.86 -53.38 -29.69
N VAL A 68 -15.89 -52.94 -30.40
CA VAL A 68 -15.80 -52.51 -31.80
C VAL A 68 -14.92 -51.27 -31.93
N LEU A 69 -15.06 -50.30 -31.01
CA LEU A 69 -14.22 -49.12 -30.98
C LEU A 69 -12.74 -49.45 -30.71
N TRP A 70 -12.49 -50.40 -29.76
CA TRP A 70 -11.14 -50.88 -29.47
C TRP A 70 -10.52 -51.57 -30.66
N ASP A 71 -11.27 -52.41 -31.35
CA ASP A 71 -10.80 -53.12 -32.53
C ASP A 71 -10.50 -52.16 -33.69
N HIS A 72 -11.34 -51.14 -33.87
CA HIS A 72 -11.14 -50.08 -34.86
C HIS A 72 -9.88 -49.23 -34.56
N LEU A 73 -9.67 -48.88 -33.31
CA LEU A 73 -8.48 -48.13 -32.86
C LEU A 73 -7.21 -48.98 -32.99
N ARG A 74 -7.27 -50.27 -32.66
CA ARG A 74 -6.14 -51.21 -32.72
C ARG A 74 -5.63 -51.42 -34.14
N PHE A 75 -6.52 -51.45 -35.14
CA PHE A 75 -6.14 -51.65 -36.53
C PHE A 75 -5.89 -50.35 -37.31
N ASN A 76 -6.20 -49.19 -36.75
CA ASN A 76 -5.93 -47.93 -37.41
C ASN A 76 -4.67 -47.27 -36.83
N LEU A 77 -3.50 -47.82 -37.15
CA LEU A 77 -2.19 -47.37 -36.65
C LEU A 77 -1.94 -45.89 -36.91
N ILE A 78 -2.39 -45.36 -38.05
CA ILE A 78 -2.22 -43.95 -38.42
C ILE A 78 -2.99 -43.05 -37.45
N SER A 79 -4.24 -43.38 -37.13
CA SER A 79 -5.05 -42.57 -36.17
C SER A 79 -4.47 -42.63 -34.75
N VAL A 80 -3.98 -43.78 -34.32
CA VAL A 80 -3.32 -43.90 -32.98
C VAL A 80 -2.05 -43.07 -32.91
N ILE A 81 -1.21 -43.09 -33.95
CA ILE A 81 0.00 -42.28 -34.01
C ILE A 81 -0.35 -40.81 -34.03
N LEU A 82 -1.31 -40.33 -34.83
CA LEU A 82 -1.73 -38.96 -34.89
C LEU A 82 -2.29 -38.46 -33.56
N CYS A 83 -3.21 -39.22 -32.92
CA CYS A 83 -3.79 -38.86 -31.63
C CYS A 83 -2.74 -38.84 -30.51
N SER A 84 -1.85 -39.83 -30.47
CA SER A 84 -0.77 -39.85 -29.46
C SER A 84 0.23 -38.70 -29.65
N THR A 85 0.61 -38.41 -30.89
CA THR A 85 1.50 -37.28 -31.22
C THR A 85 0.86 -35.95 -30.84
N LEU A 86 -0.42 -35.74 -31.17
CA LEU A 86 -1.16 -34.55 -30.78
C LEU A 86 -1.26 -34.41 -29.26
N LEU A 87 -1.56 -35.53 -28.56
CA LEU A 87 -1.62 -35.51 -27.08
C LEU A 87 -0.27 -35.17 -26.47
N VAL A 88 0.82 -35.78 -26.93
CA VAL A 88 2.18 -35.46 -26.46
C VAL A 88 2.52 -34.01 -26.76
N PHE A 89 2.19 -33.50 -27.94
CA PHE A 89 2.41 -32.10 -28.30
C PHE A 89 1.64 -31.16 -27.39
N LEU A 90 0.34 -31.40 -27.16
CA LEU A 90 -0.48 -30.56 -26.26
C LEU A 90 -0.01 -30.62 -24.82
N LEU A 91 0.36 -31.80 -24.31
CA LEU A 91 0.95 -31.93 -22.97
C LEU A 91 2.28 -31.19 -22.87
N THR A 92 3.15 -31.34 -23.87
CA THR A 92 4.45 -30.66 -23.91
C THR A 92 4.24 -29.14 -23.91
N LEU A 93 3.34 -28.63 -24.77
CA LEU A 93 2.98 -27.22 -24.84
C LEU A 93 2.45 -26.73 -23.50
N TYR A 94 1.55 -27.50 -22.86
CA TYR A 94 1.03 -27.14 -21.52
C TYR A 94 2.12 -27.05 -20.47
N PHE A 95 3.03 -28.01 -20.40
CA PHE A 95 4.10 -27.99 -19.40
C PHE A 95 5.13 -26.90 -19.67
N LEU A 96 5.40 -26.56 -20.92
CA LEU A 96 6.31 -25.50 -21.33
C LEU A 96 5.73 -24.10 -21.09
N THR A 97 4.43 -23.95 -21.30
CA THR A 97 3.76 -22.63 -21.15
C THR A 97 3.28 -22.33 -19.74
N ARG A 98 3.24 -23.36 -18.86
CA ARG A 98 2.77 -23.21 -17.49
C ARG A 98 3.70 -22.30 -16.69
N PRO A 99 3.18 -21.19 -16.09
CA PRO A 99 4.00 -20.32 -15.28
C PRO A 99 4.61 -21.05 -14.07
N HIS A 100 5.89 -20.79 -13.81
CA HIS A 100 6.55 -21.31 -12.60
C HIS A 100 5.92 -20.68 -11.36
N PRO A 101 5.55 -21.47 -10.34
CA PRO A 101 5.04 -20.93 -9.09
C PRO A 101 6.15 -20.14 -8.39
N VAL A 102 5.80 -18.98 -7.84
CA VAL A 102 6.70 -18.15 -7.04
C VAL A 102 6.31 -18.25 -5.58
N TYR A 103 7.26 -18.66 -4.77
CA TYR A 103 7.10 -18.87 -3.34
C TYR A 103 7.80 -17.75 -2.57
N LEU A 104 7.15 -17.19 -1.57
CA LEU A 104 7.77 -16.38 -0.54
C LEU A 104 8.33 -17.34 0.53
N VAL A 105 9.64 -17.52 0.52
CA VAL A 105 10.32 -18.40 1.47
C VAL A 105 10.20 -17.82 2.88
N ASN A 106 10.68 -16.60 3.06
CA ASN A 106 10.55 -15.81 4.28
C ASN A 106 10.82 -14.33 3.97
N PHE A 107 10.61 -13.48 4.97
CA PHE A 107 10.96 -12.06 4.95
C PHE A 107 11.42 -11.61 6.32
N SER A 108 12.10 -10.47 6.38
CA SER A 108 12.50 -9.79 7.60
C SER A 108 12.26 -8.29 7.48
N CYS A 109 11.99 -7.65 8.59
CA CYS A 109 11.83 -6.21 8.68
C CYS A 109 12.84 -5.66 9.68
N TYR A 110 13.62 -4.68 9.26
CA TYR A 110 14.59 -4.07 10.14
C TYR A 110 13.91 -3.29 11.26
N LYS A 111 14.22 -3.60 12.52
CA LYS A 111 13.80 -2.85 13.70
C LYS A 111 15.00 -2.00 14.16
N PRO A 112 14.94 -0.66 14.01
CA PRO A 112 16.03 0.21 14.48
C PRO A 112 16.23 0.13 15.99
N GLU A 113 17.43 0.49 16.43
CA GLU A 113 17.79 0.54 17.85
C GLU A 113 16.96 1.60 18.60
N VAL A 114 16.75 1.36 19.90
CA VAL A 114 15.97 2.26 20.78
C VAL A 114 16.54 3.69 20.80
N ALA A 115 17.87 3.85 20.66
CA ALA A 115 18.53 5.15 20.60
C ALA A 115 18.04 6.04 19.42
N ARG A 116 17.45 5.44 18.38
CA ARG A 116 16.87 6.14 17.23
C ARG A 116 15.37 6.40 17.35
N GLN A 117 14.78 6.08 18.51
CA GLN A 117 13.38 6.42 18.73
C GLN A 117 13.18 7.93 18.78
N CYS A 118 12.10 8.37 18.13
CA CYS A 118 11.73 9.76 18.05
C CYS A 118 10.27 9.94 18.48
N THR A 119 10.07 10.39 19.71
CA THR A 119 8.75 10.82 20.19
C THR A 119 8.33 12.11 19.49
N ARG A 120 7.05 12.46 19.53
CA ARG A 120 6.57 13.76 19.02
C ARG A 120 7.27 14.93 19.70
N GLN A 121 7.54 14.82 21.00
CA GLN A 121 8.26 15.83 21.76
C GLN A 121 9.69 15.99 21.23
N ILE A 122 10.45 14.89 21.09
CA ILE A 122 11.80 14.90 20.53
C ILE A 122 11.79 15.50 19.10
N PHE A 123 10.84 15.10 18.26
CA PHE A 123 10.70 15.64 16.92
C PHE A 123 10.54 17.16 16.93
N MET A 124 9.62 17.69 17.74
CA MET A 124 9.36 19.12 17.81
C MET A 124 10.53 19.90 18.42
N GLU A 125 11.17 19.35 19.46
CA GLU A 125 12.37 19.94 20.05
C GLU A 125 13.51 20.04 19.03
N ARG A 126 13.81 18.94 18.30
CA ARG A 126 14.83 18.93 17.25
C ARG A 126 14.48 19.90 16.13
N SER A 127 13.22 19.93 15.70
CA SER A 127 12.76 20.87 14.67
C SER A 127 12.98 22.34 15.09
N ARG A 128 12.74 22.70 16.34
CA ARG A 128 13.04 24.06 16.87
C ARG A 128 14.55 24.34 16.89
N LEU A 129 15.33 23.41 17.38
CA LEU A 129 16.79 23.57 17.51
C LEU A 129 17.51 23.72 16.17
N THR A 130 16.96 23.20 15.07
CA THR A 130 17.53 23.39 13.73
C THR A 130 17.47 24.85 13.26
N ARG A 131 16.58 25.68 13.81
CA ARG A 131 16.33 27.09 13.42
C ARG A 131 16.00 27.27 11.92
N SER A 132 15.61 26.20 11.25
CA SER A 132 15.27 26.22 9.80
C SER A 132 13.80 26.57 9.56
N PHE A 133 12.94 26.37 10.54
CA PHE A 133 11.49 26.51 10.45
C PHE A 133 11.02 27.76 11.17
N ASN A 134 10.04 28.46 10.59
CA ASN A 134 9.35 29.56 11.27
C ASN A 134 8.28 28.98 12.24
N GLU A 135 7.82 29.84 13.19
CA GLU A 135 6.86 29.43 14.22
C GLU A 135 5.55 28.89 13.64
N GLU A 136 5.04 29.47 12.55
CA GLU A 136 3.82 29.00 11.90
C GLU A 136 3.97 27.56 11.37
N ASN A 137 5.15 27.23 10.85
CA ASN A 137 5.44 25.91 10.32
C ASN A 137 5.79 24.91 11.42
N LEU A 138 6.34 25.34 12.55
CA LEU A 138 6.46 24.52 13.74
C LEU A 138 5.08 24.13 14.28
N CYS A 139 4.17 25.09 14.41
CA CYS A 139 2.77 24.81 14.77
C CYS A 139 2.07 23.90 13.75
N PHE A 140 2.35 24.06 12.46
CA PHE A 140 1.81 23.19 11.41
C PHE A 140 2.31 21.75 11.56
N GLN A 141 3.63 21.56 11.76
CA GLN A 141 4.22 20.24 11.96
C GLN A 141 3.63 19.54 13.19
N GLN A 142 3.48 20.27 14.30
CA GLN A 142 2.85 19.76 15.51
C GLN A 142 1.42 19.25 15.24
N LYS A 143 0.59 20.04 14.56
CA LYS A 143 -0.78 19.65 14.19
C LYS A 143 -0.83 18.42 13.27
N ILE A 144 0.13 18.31 12.35
CA ILE A 144 0.23 17.13 11.48
C ILE A 144 0.61 15.89 12.29
N LEU A 145 1.60 15.98 13.18
CA LEU A 145 2.03 14.87 14.03
C LEU A 145 0.89 14.36 14.92
N GLU A 146 0.12 15.25 15.53
CA GLU A 146 -1.02 14.91 16.37
C GLU A 146 -2.11 14.14 15.60
N ARG A 147 -2.28 14.46 14.30
CA ARG A 147 -3.30 13.84 13.43
C ARG A 147 -2.79 12.71 12.56
N SER A 148 -1.50 12.45 12.59
CA SER A 148 -0.82 11.52 11.69
C SER A 148 -1.20 10.05 11.91
N GLY A 149 -1.60 9.71 13.13
CA GLY A 149 -1.76 8.32 13.58
C GLY A 149 -0.46 7.65 14.03
N LEU A 150 0.67 8.40 14.05
CA LEU A 150 1.95 7.91 14.58
C LEU A 150 1.94 7.91 16.12
N GLY A 151 2.55 6.90 16.70
CA GLY A 151 2.83 6.82 18.15
C GLY A 151 4.14 7.48 18.54
N GLU A 152 4.59 7.20 19.78
CA GLU A 152 5.78 7.80 20.37
C GLU A 152 7.06 6.99 20.14
N THR A 153 6.97 5.83 19.49
CA THR A 153 8.09 4.87 19.36
C THR A 153 8.55 4.69 17.90
N THR A 154 8.32 5.68 17.05
CA THR A 154 8.80 5.67 15.65
C THR A 154 10.28 6.02 15.58
N TYR A 155 10.95 5.75 14.46
CA TYR A 155 12.39 5.88 14.34
C TYR A 155 12.82 6.87 13.25
N LEU A 156 13.86 7.66 13.56
CA LEU A 156 14.54 8.54 12.61
C LEU A 156 16.05 8.26 12.59
N PRO A 157 16.76 8.53 11.49
CA PRO A 157 18.20 8.34 11.41
C PRO A 157 18.95 9.37 12.27
N ASP A 158 20.13 8.95 12.76
CA ASP A 158 20.98 9.75 13.64
C ASP A 158 21.35 11.12 13.04
N ALA A 159 21.55 11.17 11.71
CA ALA A 159 21.90 12.39 10.99
C ALA A 159 20.83 13.49 11.07
N VAL A 160 19.56 13.08 11.24
CA VAL A 160 18.43 14.00 11.39
C VAL A 160 18.20 14.35 12.87
N LEU A 161 18.44 13.39 13.77
CA LEU A 161 18.24 13.58 15.23
C LEU A 161 19.34 14.43 15.88
N ARG A 162 20.54 14.51 15.29
CA ARG A 162 21.61 15.37 15.79
C ARG A 162 21.26 16.85 15.75
N VAL A 163 21.93 17.61 16.59
CA VAL A 163 21.88 19.08 16.59
C VAL A 163 23.32 19.59 16.55
N PRO A 164 23.73 20.30 15.47
CA PRO A 164 23.00 20.51 14.21
C PRO A 164 22.82 19.22 13.41
N PRO A 165 21.75 19.11 12.59
CA PRO A 165 21.58 17.98 11.68
C PRO A 165 22.73 17.89 10.65
N ASN A 166 23.08 16.67 10.25
CA ASN A 166 24.15 16.44 9.27
C ASN A 166 23.66 15.57 8.09
N PRO A 167 22.79 16.08 7.21
CA PRO A 167 22.29 15.35 6.05
C PRO A 167 23.32 15.35 4.92
N CYS A 168 24.25 14.40 4.95
CA CYS A 168 25.28 14.24 3.92
C CYS A 168 25.24 12.86 3.27
N MET A 169 25.98 12.70 2.16
CA MET A 169 26.04 11.45 1.40
C MET A 169 26.57 10.28 2.23
N GLU A 170 27.53 10.53 3.12
CA GLU A 170 28.11 9.52 3.99
C GLU A 170 27.06 8.98 4.98
N GLU A 171 26.37 9.87 5.68
CA GLU A 171 25.32 9.48 6.65
C GLU A 171 24.14 8.81 5.97
N ALA A 172 23.78 9.24 4.74
CA ALA A 172 22.74 8.58 3.96
C ALA A 172 23.12 7.17 3.53
N ARG A 173 24.40 6.95 3.16
CA ARG A 173 24.92 5.60 2.88
C ARG A 173 24.90 4.74 4.13
N LYS A 174 25.32 5.29 5.28
CA LYS A 174 25.31 4.59 6.56
C LYS A 174 23.89 4.20 7.00
N GLU A 175 22.90 5.09 6.79
CA GLU A 175 21.50 4.76 7.00
C GLU A 175 21.09 3.59 6.10
N ALA A 176 21.38 3.67 4.79
CA ALA A 176 21.03 2.63 3.83
C ALA A 176 21.69 1.28 4.16
N GLU A 177 22.99 1.29 4.49
CA GLU A 177 23.73 0.09 4.92
C GLU A 177 23.09 -0.54 6.16
N THR A 178 22.84 0.27 7.20
CA THR A 178 22.26 -0.20 8.46
C THR A 178 20.91 -0.87 8.25
N VAL A 179 20.04 -0.26 7.45
CA VAL A 179 18.71 -0.78 7.18
C VAL A 179 18.73 -2.02 6.30
N MET A 180 19.48 -1.96 5.19
CA MET A 180 19.53 -3.08 4.23
C MET A 180 20.23 -4.28 4.83
N PHE A 181 21.40 -4.09 5.43
CA PHE A 181 22.20 -5.20 5.95
C PHE A 181 21.53 -5.82 7.16
N GLY A 182 20.97 -5.01 8.08
CA GLY A 182 20.21 -5.54 9.22
C GLY A 182 19.02 -6.40 8.81
N ALA A 183 18.28 -5.99 7.75
CA ALA A 183 17.19 -6.81 7.23
C ALA A 183 17.68 -8.07 6.51
N ILE A 184 18.78 -7.99 5.73
CA ILE A 184 19.33 -9.14 5.00
C ILE A 184 19.93 -10.16 5.97
N ASP A 185 20.70 -9.73 6.96
CA ASP A 185 21.32 -10.62 7.94
C ASP A 185 20.28 -11.46 8.67
N GLU A 186 19.22 -10.82 9.17
CA GLU A 186 18.10 -11.52 9.80
C GLU A 186 17.40 -12.50 8.83
N LEU A 187 17.23 -12.10 7.56
CA LEU A 187 16.61 -12.96 6.54
C LEU A 187 17.47 -14.19 6.24
N LEU A 188 18.77 -14.02 6.09
CA LEU A 188 19.72 -15.11 5.84
C LEU A 188 19.78 -16.07 7.03
N GLU A 189 19.77 -15.54 8.25
CA GLU A 189 19.67 -16.33 9.49
C GLU A 189 18.39 -17.18 9.50
N LYS A 190 17.22 -16.57 9.23
CA LYS A 190 15.92 -17.26 9.21
C LYS A 190 15.82 -18.35 8.14
N THR A 191 16.44 -18.14 6.99
CA THR A 191 16.28 -19.00 5.82
C THR A 191 17.39 -20.01 5.64
N ASN A 192 18.55 -19.77 6.26
CA ASN A 192 19.79 -20.53 6.08
C ASN A 192 20.21 -20.63 4.61
N VAL A 193 19.86 -19.60 3.79
CA VAL A 193 20.26 -19.50 2.38
C VAL A 193 21.59 -18.80 2.29
N LYS A 194 22.53 -19.42 1.56
CA LYS A 194 23.85 -18.83 1.38
C LYS A 194 23.77 -17.64 0.40
N PRO A 195 24.47 -16.53 0.63
CA PRO A 195 24.48 -15.38 -0.29
C PRO A 195 24.79 -15.74 -1.74
N LYS A 196 25.69 -16.70 -1.96
CA LYS A 196 26.08 -17.18 -3.30
C LYS A 196 24.96 -17.92 -4.05
N ASP A 197 23.92 -18.41 -3.35
CA ASP A 197 22.78 -19.10 -3.98
C ASP A 197 21.76 -18.12 -4.55
N ILE A 198 21.84 -16.83 -4.18
CA ILE A 198 20.97 -15.78 -4.68
C ILE A 198 21.33 -15.46 -6.13
N GLY A 199 20.34 -15.59 -7.01
CA GLY A 199 20.54 -15.37 -8.45
C GLY A 199 20.04 -14.03 -8.95
N ILE A 200 19.08 -13.46 -8.25
CA ILE A 200 18.39 -12.24 -8.63
C ILE A 200 18.38 -11.31 -7.40
N LEU A 201 18.73 -10.05 -7.61
CA LEU A 201 18.68 -9.00 -6.59
C LEU A 201 17.89 -7.81 -7.14
N VAL A 202 16.82 -7.43 -6.45
CA VAL A 202 16.04 -6.23 -6.77
C VAL A 202 15.99 -5.34 -5.53
N VAL A 203 16.57 -4.15 -5.64
CA VAL A 203 16.58 -3.15 -4.57
C VAL A 203 15.68 -2.00 -4.98
N ASN A 204 14.82 -1.52 -4.10
CA ASN A 204 14.06 -0.31 -4.33
C ASN A 204 14.29 0.71 -3.21
N CYS A 205 14.58 1.93 -3.65
CA CYS A 205 14.64 3.15 -2.87
C CYS A 205 14.32 4.30 -3.83
N SER A 206 13.29 5.07 -3.53
CA SER A 206 12.79 6.04 -4.51
C SER A 206 13.64 7.29 -4.59
N LEU A 207 14.12 7.79 -3.46
CA LEU A 207 14.70 9.13 -3.34
C LEU A 207 16.22 9.13 -3.10
N PHE A 208 16.86 7.96 -3.02
CA PHE A 208 18.30 7.84 -2.83
C PHE A 208 18.90 6.83 -3.81
N ASN A 209 19.49 7.34 -4.88
CA ASN A 209 20.08 6.53 -5.96
C ASN A 209 21.54 6.91 -6.19
N PRO A 210 22.44 6.53 -5.26
CA PRO A 210 23.86 6.89 -5.33
C PRO A 210 24.62 6.06 -6.36
N THR A 211 25.84 6.50 -6.68
CA THR A 211 26.83 5.74 -7.42
C THR A 211 28.04 5.45 -6.50
N PRO A 212 28.44 4.18 -6.26
CA PRO A 212 27.80 2.92 -6.69
C PRO A 212 26.38 2.75 -6.13
N SER A 213 25.54 1.96 -6.84
CA SER A 213 24.14 1.74 -6.49
C SER A 213 23.99 0.96 -5.18
N LEU A 214 22.79 1.04 -4.56
CA LEU A 214 22.46 0.26 -3.36
C LEU A 214 22.56 -1.25 -3.62
N SER A 215 22.18 -1.72 -4.81
CA SER A 215 22.38 -3.12 -5.20
C SER A 215 23.85 -3.50 -5.27
N ALA A 216 24.71 -2.62 -5.80
CA ALA A 216 26.17 -2.85 -5.83
C ALA A 216 26.77 -2.90 -4.41
N MET A 217 26.28 -2.09 -3.48
CA MET A 217 26.68 -2.14 -2.06
C MET A 217 26.39 -3.52 -1.45
N ILE A 218 25.20 -4.08 -1.70
CA ILE A 218 24.80 -5.42 -1.23
C ILE A 218 25.70 -6.51 -1.88
N VAL A 219 25.89 -6.43 -3.21
CA VAL A 219 26.77 -7.38 -3.93
C VAL A 219 28.18 -7.37 -3.34
N ASN A 220 28.71 -6.17 -3.06
CA ASN A 220 30.04 -6.02 -2.47
C ASN A 220 30.11 -6.55 -1.04
N HIS A 221 29.14 -6.20 -0.17
CA HIS A 221 29.16 -6.60 1.23
C HIS A 221 29.04 -8.12 1.40
N TYR A 222 28.07 -8.74 0.76
CA TYR A 222 27.80 -10.19 0.88
C TYR A 222 28.59 -11.05 -0.09
N LYS A 223 29.48 -10.45 -0.92
CA LYS A 223 30.25 -11.16 -1.95
C LYS A 223 29.40 -12.09 -2.80
N LEU A 224 28.28 -11.53 -3.29
CA LEU A 224 27.37 -12.27 -4.14
C LEU A 224 28.05 -12.74 -5.43
N ARG A 225 27.46 -13.71 -6.12
CA ARG A 225 28.06 -14.28 -7.33
C ARG A 225 28.18 -13.25 -8.46
N GLY A 226 29.24 -13.34 -9.28
CA GLY A 226 29.53 -12.37 -10.34
C GLY A 226 28.52 -12.34 -11.50
N ASN A 227 27.71 -13.39 -11.66
CA ASN A 227 26.65 -13.48 -12.68
C ASN A 227 25.24 -13.20 -12.10
N ILE A 228 25.15 -12.51 -10.96
CA ILE A 228 23.88 -12.12 -10.38
C ILE A 228 23.15 -11.11 -11.29
N VAL A 229 21.85 -11.32 -11.46
CA VAL A 229 20.98 -10.35 -12.15
C VAL A 229 20.52 -9.32 -11.12
N SER A 230 21.00 -8.09 -11.21
CA SER A 230 20.73 -7.05 -10.22
C SER A 230 20.05 -5.82 -10.82
N TYR A 231 19.05 -5.31 -10.11
CA TYR A 231 18.30 -4.10 -10.46
C TYR A 231 18.21 -3.17 -9.27
N ASN A 232 18.23 -1.87 -9.58
CA ASN A 232 17.96 -0.81 -8.60
C ASN A 232 16.80 0.04 -9.12
N LEU A 233 15.66 0.02 -8.42
CA LEU A 233 14.46 0.74 -8.80
C LEU A 233 14.39 2.07 -8.04
N GLY A 234 14.60 3.17 -8.76
CA GLY A 234 14.49 4.53 -8.25
C GLY A 234 13.21 5.22 -8.72
N GLY A 235 12.75 6.27 -8.01
CA GLY A 235 11.65 7.13 -8.44
C GLY A 235 10.26 6.45 -8.51
N MET A 236 10.09 5.27 -7.92
CA MET A 236 8.85 4.48 -8.05
C MET A 236 7.81 4.78 -6.95
N GLY A 237 8.21 5.50 -5.89
CA GLY A 237 7.38 5.80 -4.72
C GLY A 237 7.10 4.59 -3.84
N CYS A 238 6.19 4.75 -2.89
CA CYS A 238 5.91 3.72 -1.88
C CYS A 238 5.37 2.39 -2.46
N SER A 239 4.84 2.38 -3.68
CA SER A 239 4.43 1.13 -4.36
C SER A 239 5.61 0.33 -4.93
N ALA A 240 6.84 0.84 -4.84
CA ALA A 240 8.05 0.18 -5.37
C ALA A 240 8.27 -1.22 -4.79
N GLY A 241 7.88 -1.47 -3.54
CA GLY A 241 7.95 -2.80 -2.94
C GLY A 241 7.19 -3.85 -3.75
N LEU A 242 5.94 -3.57 -4.11
CA LEU A 242 5.13 -4.48 -4.92
C LEU A 242 5.55 -4.52 -6.39
N ILE A 243 6.08 -3.42 -6.94
CA ILE A 243 6.69 -3.40 -8.28
C ILE A 243 7.91 -4.33 -8.30
N SER A 244 8.73 -4.30 -7.24
CA SER A 244 9.90 -5.17 -7.10
C SER A 244 9.52 -6.65 -7.00
N ILE A 245 8.44 -6.97 -6.28
CA ILE A 245 7.90 -8.35 -6.22
C ILE A 245 7.44 -8.81 -7.61
N ASP A 246 6.75 -7.94 -8.35
CA ASP A 246 6.27 -8.27 -9.70
C ASP A 246 7.42 -8.44 -10.70
N LEU A 247 8.45 -7.58 -10.63
CA LEU A 247 9.67 -7.74 -11.41
C LEU A 247 10.40 -9.04 -11.05
N ALA A 248 10.59 -9.31 -9.76
CA ALA A 248 11.23 -10.55 -9.30
C ALA A 248 10.44 -11.81 -9.75
N LYS A 249 9.10 -11.75 -9.72
CA LYS A 249 8.23 -12.80 -10.26
C LYS A 249 8.51 -13.03 -11.75
N ASP A 250 8.56 -11.97 -12.56
CA ASP A 250 8.80 -12.08 -14.00
C ASP A 250 10.22 -12.62 -14.30
N LEU A 251 11.23 -12.18 -13.55
CA LEU A 251 12.59 -12.71 -13.66
C LEU A 251 12.67 -14.19 -13.26
N LEU A 252 11.92 -14.62 -12.25
CA LEU A 252 11.84 -16.02 -11.84
C LEU A 252 11.12 -16.92 -12.87
N GLN A 253 10.34 -16.36 -13.83
CA GLN A 253 9.84 -17.17 -14.97
C GLN A 253 10.96 -17.51 -15.96
N VAL A 254 11.93 -16.63 -16.12
CA VAL A 254 13.03 -16.79 -17.07
C VAL A 254 14.23 -17.54 -16.46
N HIS A 255 14.42 -17.40 -15.15
CA HIS A 255 15.53 -18.02 -14.42
C HIS A 255 15.04 -19.17 -13.54
N PRO A 256 15.00 -20.42 -14.02
CA PRO A 256 14.52 -21.56 -13.26
C PRO A 256 15.43 -21.89 -12.07
N ASN A 257 14.88 -22.53 -11.05
CA ASN A 257 15.58 -22.99 -9.84
C ASN A 257 16.41 -21.91 -9.15
N SER A 258 15.88 -20.68 -9.05
CA SER A 258 16.59 -19.51 -8.55
C SER A 258 15.96 -18.94 -7.30
N TYR A 259 16.80 -18.23 -6.51
CA TYR A 259 16.35 -17.31 -5.46
C TYR A 259 16.40 -15.88 -5.97
N ALA A 260 15.37 -15.11 -5.65
CA ALA A 260 15.34 -13.67 -5.82
C ALA A 260 15.26 -12.99 -4.44
N LEU A 261 16.24 -12.13 -4.16
CA LEU A 261 16.27 -11.27 -2.99
C LEU A 261 15.71 -9.90 -3.38
N VAL A 262 14.65 -9.49 -2.71
CA VAL A 262 14.05 -8.16 -2.88
C VAL A 262 14.30 -7.35 -1.62
N ILE A 263 14.82 -6.13 -1.76
CA ILE A 263 15.07 -5.20 -0.67
C ILE A 263 14.22 -3.95 -0.89
N SER A 264 13.42 -3.62 0.11
CA SER A 264 12.56 -2.43 0.12
C SER A 264 12.99 -1.51 1.26
N MET A 265 13.37 -0.28 0.93
CA MET A 265 13.69 0.76 1.90
C MET A 265 13.41 2.16 1.33
N GLU A 266 13.45 3.16 2.19
CA GLU A 266 13.54 4.56 1.79
C GLU A 266 14.58 5.26 2.66
N ASN A 267 15.31 6.22 2.08
CA ASN A 267 16.32 6.99 2.78
C ASN A 267 15.71 8.29 3.31
N ILE A 268 15.83 8.53 4.59
CA ILE A 268 15.29 9.72 5.25
C ILE A 268 16.33 10.84 5.31
N THR A 269 17.60 10.50 5.52
CA THR A 269 18.69 11.46 5.78
C THR A 269 18.78 12.55 4.73
N LEU A 270 18.93 12.21 3.44
CA LEU A 270 19.04 13.22 2.37
C LEU A 270 17.70 13.79 1.89
N ASN A 271 16.61 13.17 2.28
CA ASN A 271 15.28 13.59 1.87
C ASN A 271 14.54 14.39 2.95
N TRP A 272 15.23 14.69 4.06
CA TRP A 272 14.70 15.55 5.10
C TRP A 272 14.65 16.99 4.60
N TYR A 273 13.45 17.56 4.55
CA TYR A 273 13.23 18.89 4.03
C TYR A 273 13.44 19.95 5.12
N PHE A 274 14.35 20.91 4.88
CA PHE A 274 14.69 22.02 5.79
C PHE A 274 14.10 23.36 5.33
N GLY A 275 13.06 23.35 4.53
CA GLY A 275 12.37 24.55 4.06
C GLY A 275 11.06 24.81 4.80
N ASN A 276 10.27 25.75 4.27
CA ASN A 276 9.05 26.22 4.91
C ASN A 276 7.78 26.04 4.05
N GLU A 277 7.85 25.24 2.96
CA GLU A 277 6.68 24.87 2.17
C GLU A 277 5.87 23.77 2.87
N ARG A 278 4.62 24.08 3.25
CA ARG A 278 3.76 23.17 4.03
C ARG A 278 3.49 21.85 3.33
N SER A 279 3.35 21.86 2.01
CA SER A 279 3.15 20.64 1.21
C SER A 279 4.31 19.65 1.33
N MET A 280 5.54 20.13 1.55
CA MET A 280 6.76 19.34 1.71
C MET A 280 7.03 18.96 3.17
N LEU A 281 6.58 19.77 4.13
CA LEU A 281 6.74 19.50 5.57
C LEU A 281 5.94 18.28 6.03
N VAL A 282 4.85 17.94 5.35
CA VAL A 282 4.04 16.76 5.68
C VAL A 282 4.86 15.47 5.57
N SER A 283 5.78 15.39 4.60
CA SER A 283 6.66 14.23 4.44
C SER A 283 7.55 14.01 5.66
N ASN A 284 8.17 15.07 6.22
CA ASN A 284 8.97 14.98 7.44
C ASN A 284 8.17 14.41 8.63
N CYS A 285 6.89 14.82 8.73
CA CYS A 285 6.03 14.38 9.83
C CYS A 285 5.65 12.89 9.73
N LEU A 286 5.56 12.32 8.52
CA LEU A 286 5.02 10.98 8.30
C LEU A 286 6.10 9.91 8.07
N PHE A 287 7.15 10.22 7.30
CA PHE A 287 8.16 9.23 6.92
C PHE A 287 9.08 8.88 8.09
N ARG A 288 9.39 7.58 8.19
CA ARG A 288 10.20 7.01 9.26
C ARG A 288 11.19 6.00 8.70
N MET A 289 12.27 5.79 9.46
CA MET A 289 13.33 4.84 9.14
C MET A 289 12.83 3.40 9.24
N GLY A 290 13.03 2.62 8.19
CA GLY A 290 12.69 1.20 8.14
C GLY A 290 12.99 0.57 6.79
N GLY A 291 13.00 -0.76 6.75
CA GLY A 291 13.23 -1.52 5.54
C GLY A 291 12.89 -2.99 5.72
N ALA A 292 12.77 -3.69 4.60
CA ALA A 292 12.47 -5.11 4.57
C ALA A 292 13.29 -5.84 3.52
N ALA A 293 13.67 -7.08 3.84
CA ALA A 293 14.29 -8.02 2.92
C ALA A 293 13.36 -9.22 2.70
N ILE A 294 13.16 -9.61 1.46
CA ILE A 294 12.18 -10.61 1.05
C ILE A 294 12.88 -11.65 0.16
N LEU A 295 12.75 -12.93 0.49
CA LEU A 295 13.32 -14.02 -0.29
C LEU A 295 12.22 -14.76 -1.05
N LEU A 296 12.28 -14.67 -2.37
CA LEU A 296 11.43 -15.41 -3.28
C LEU A 296 12.18 -16.60 -3.89
N SER A 297 11.44 -17.65 -4.24
CA SER A 297 11.97 -18.85 -4.90
C SER A 297 10.97 -19.40 -5.90
N ASN A 298 11.46 -19.95 -7.02
CA ASN A 298 10.67 -20.78 -7.93
C ASN A 298 11.07 -22.27 -7.86
N LYS A 299 11.90 -22.66 -6.87
CA LYS A 299 12.31 -24.05 -6.65
C LYS A 299 11.14 -24.84 -6.06
N ARG A 300 10.79 -25.95 -6.68
CA ARG A 300 9.71 -26.82 -6.19
C ARG A 300 9.98 -27.42 -4.80
N SER A 301 11.26 -27.65 -4.48
CA SER A 301 11.71 -28.11 -3.15
C SER A 301 11.34 -27.13 -2.03
N ASP A 302 11.33 -25.84 -2.33
CA ASP A 302 11.08 -24.79 -1.35
C ASP A 302 9.60 -24.62 -0.97
N ARG A 303 8.66 -25.24 -1.71
CA ARG A 303 7.23 -25.12 -1.45
C ARG A 303 6.85 -25.48 -0.01
N ARG A 304 7.50 -26.52 0.56
CA ARG A 304 7.16 -27.00 1.92
C ARG A 304 7.65 -26.06 3.02
N ARG A 305 8.79 -25.40 2.80
CA ARG A 305 9.38 -24.47 3.80
C ARG A 305 8.90 -23.04 3.62
N SER A 306 8.35 -22.68 2.47
CA SER A 306 7.86 -21.34 2.19
C SER A 306 6.61 -21.00 2.98
N LYS A 307 6.48 -19.73 3.33
CA LYS A 307 5.31 -19.20 4.05
C LYS A 307 4.12 -19.02 3.12
N TYR A 308 4.35 -18.41 1.97
CA TYR A 308 3.28 -18.04 1.02
C TYR A 308 3.66 -18.43 -0.41
N GLN A 309 2.62 -18.51 -1.25
CA GLN A 309 2.74 -18.54 -2.70
C GLN A 309 2.13 -17.26 -3.28
N LEU A 310 2.83 -16.62 -4.19
CA LEU A 310 2.30 -15.50 -4.96
C LEU A 310 1.25 -16.01 -5.95
N VAL A 311 0.03 -15.46 -5.86
CA VAL A 311 -1.10 -15.89 -6.70
C VAL A 311 -1.32 -14.89 -7.83
N HIS A 312 -1.45 -13.61 -7.50
CA HIS A 312 -1.69 -12.55 -8.47
C HIS A 312 -0.88 -11.30 -8.14
N THR A 313 -0.49 -10.57 -9.19
CA THR A 313 -0.01 -9.21 -9.12
C THR A 313 -0.80 -8.34 -10.08
N VAL A 314 -1.23 -7.16 -9.64
CA VAL A 314 -1.95 -6.21 -10.48
C VAL A 314 -1.29 -4.84 -10.39
N ARG A 315 -0.90 -4.30 -11.55
CA ARG A 315 -0.30 -2.97 -11.69
C ARG A 315 -1.32 -1.97 -12.25
N THR A 316 -1.39 -0.81 -11.63
CA THR A 316 -2.15 0.33 -12.12
C THR A 316 -1.27 1.57 -12.12
N HIS A 317 -1.16 2.23 -13.25
CA HIS A 317 -0.39 3.47 -13.41
C HIS A 317 -1.29 4.56 -13.99
N LYS A 318 -1.40 5.68 -13.28
CA LYS A 318 -2.22 6.84 -13.64
C LYS A 318 -1.41 8.03 -14.12
N GLY A 319 -0.11 7.90 -14.27
CA GLY A 319 0.82 8.99 -14.60
C GLY A 319 0.69 9.59 -16.01
N SER A 320 -0.24 9.09 -16.81
CA SER A 320 -0.61 9.75 -18.08
C SER A 320 -1.56 10.95 -17.90
N ASP A 321 -2.10 11.10 -16.70
CA ASP A 321 -2.90 12.25 -16.27
C ASP A 321 -2.03 13.18 -15.45
N ASP A 322 -1.97 14.47 -15.83
CA ASP A 322 -1.05 15.45 -15.23
C ASP A 322 -1.35 15.69 -13.74
N LYS A 323 -2.63 15.65 -13.34
CA LYS A 323 -3.04 15.78 -11.96
C LYS A 323 -2.57 14.60 -11.13
N CYS A 324 -2.64 13.39 -11.68
CA CYS A 324 -2.13 12.18 -11.04
C CYS A 324 -0.61 12.17 -11.00
N PHE A 325 0.05 12.62 -12.07
CA PHE A 325 1.52 12.68 -12.16
C PHE A 325 2.11 13.62 -11.12
N SER A 326 1.56 14.82 -10.99
CA SER A 326 2.04 15.88 -10.08
C SER A 326 1.58 15.72 -8.63
N CYS A 327 0.77 14.70 -8.31
CA CYS A 327 0.15 14.51 -7.00
C CYS A 327 1.16 14.32 -5.85
N VAL A 328 2.27 13.64 -6.12
CA VAL A 328 3.42 13.48 -5.22
C VAL A 328 4.66 13.77 -6.04
N PHE A 329 5.29 14.92 -5.80
CA PHE A 329 6.31 15.44 -6.69
C PHE A 329 7.54 15.95 -5.93
N GLN A 330 8.73 15.48 -6.32
CA GLN A 330 9.99 16.01 -5.80
C GLN A 330 10.36 17.27 -6.59
N MET A 331 10.50 18.38 -5.90
CA MET A 331 10.82 19.67 -6.51
C MET A 331 11.55 20.59 -5.53
N GLU A 332 12.07 21.69 -6.04
CA GLU A 332 12.65 22.76 -5.23
C GLU A 332 11.56 23.74 -4.77
N ASP A 333 11.72 24.25 -3.57
CA ASP A 333 10.92 25.37 -3.07
C ASP A 333 11.47 26.71 -3.66
N PRO A 334 10.77 27.86 -3.46
CA PRO A 334 11.23 29.17 -3.93
C PRO A 334 12.62 29.61 -3.43
N LYS A 335 13.18 28.90 -2.41
CA LYS A 335 14.52 29.13 -1.86
C LYS A 335 15.54 28.10 -2.35
N GLY A 336 15.18 27.26 -3.35
CA GLY A 336 16.02 26.22 -3.92
C GLY A 336 16.24 24.99 -3.01
N LYS A 337 15.39 24.77 -2.00
CA LYS A 337 15.46 23.58 -1.15
C LYS A 337 14.60 22.47 -1.71
N VAL A 338 15.21 21.30 -1.95
CA VAL A 338 14.52 20.12 -2.47
C VAL A 338 13.63 19.49 -1.39
N GLY A 339 12.41 19.16 -1.76
CA GLY A 339 11.46 18.44 -0.93
C GLY A 339 10.47 17.63 -1.76
N VAL A 340 9.65 16.82 -1.10
CA VAL A 340 8.58 16.06 -1.73
C VAL A 340 7.24 16.73 -1.40
N ALA A 341 6.67 17.40 -2.39
CA ALA A 341 5.38 18.06 -2.29
C ALA A 341 4.23 17.05 -2.40
N LEU A 342 3.27 17.12 -1.48
CA LEU A 342 2.04 16.35 -1.49
C LEU A 342 0.87 17.24 -1.87
N SER A 343 0.18 16.92 -2.96
CA SER A 343 -1.00 17.66 -3.42
C SER A 343 -2.20 17.45 -2.50
N LYS A 344 -3.07 18.45 -2.43
CA LYS A 344 -4.38 18.35 -1.77
C LYS A 344 -5.30 17.31 -2.44
N ASP A 345 -5.06 17.01 -3.71
CA ASP A 345 -5.81 16.04 -4.50
C ASP A 345 -5.43 14.58 -4.22
N LEU A 346 -4.42 14.35 -3.37
CA LEU A 346 -3.87 13.02 -3.09
C LEU A 346 -4.94 11.97 -2.80
N MET A 347 -5.94 12.31 -1.99
CA MET A 347 -7.00 11.38 -1.60
C MET A 347 -7.91 11.01 -2.77
N ALA A 348 -8.30 11.99 -3.58
CA ALA A 348 -9.13 11.76 -4.77
C ALA A 348 -8.40 10.92 -5.83
N VAL A 349 -7.11 11.21 -6.05
CA VAL A 349 -6.24 10.46 -6.97
C VAL A 349 -6.03 9.04 -6.49
N ALA A 350 -5.79 8.84 -5.18
CA ALA A 350 -5.66 7.52 -4.58
C ALA A 350 -6.94 6.69 -4.73
N GLY A 351 -8.12 7.29 -4.50
CA GLY A 351 -9.42 6.65 -4.68
C GLY A 351 -9.67 6.21 -6.13
N ASP A 352 -9.33 7.04 -7.12
CA ASP A 352 -9.47 6.68 -8.54
C ASP A 352 -8.48 5.58 -8.97
N ALA A 353 -7.24 5.64 -8.48
CA ALA A 353 -6.24 4.61 -8.71
C ALA A 353 -6.65 3.26 -8.07
N LEU A 354 -7.17 3.29 -6.84
CA LEU A 354 -7.75 2.12 -6.16
C LEU A 354 -8.87 1.52 -6.99
N LYS A 355 -9.86 2.32 -7.38
CA LYS A 355 -10.99 1.88 -8.21
C LYS A 355 -10.53 1.18 -9.48
N THR A 356 -9.51 1.71 -10.15
CA THR A 356 -8.95 1.10 -11.37
C THR A 356 -8.26 -0.23 -11.05
N ASN A 357 -7.53 -0.31 -9.94
CA ASN A 357 -6.82 -1.52 -9.51
C ASN A 357 -7.80 -2.64 -9.14
N ILE A 358 -8.79 -2.36 -8.29
CA ILE A 358 -9.79 -3.36 -7.85
C ILE A 358 -10.68 -3.84 -9.01
N THR A 359 -10.94 -2.99 -10.01
CA THR A 359 -11.67 -3.42 -11.23
C THR A 359 -10.89 -4.46 -12.03
N THR A 360 -9.56 -4.43 -11.96
CA THR A 360 -8.70 -5.43 -12.59
C THR A 360 -8.51 -6.65 -11.70
N LEU A 361 -8.39 -6.47 -10.39
CA LEU A 361 -8.17 -7.53 -9.42
C LEU A 361 -9.44 -8.37 -9.17
N GLY A 362 -10.60 -7.72 -9.11
CA GLY A 362 -11.87 -8.36 -8.75
C GLY A 362 -12.16 -9.66 -9.51
N PRO A 363 -12.13 -9.66 -10.85
CA PRO A 363 -12.36 -10.89 -11.64
C PRO A 363 -11.39 -12.03 -11.38
N LEU A 364 -10.23 -11.74 -10.77
CA LEU A 364 -9.19 -12.75 -10.49
C LEU A 364 -9.36 -13.41 -9.11
N VAL A 365 -10.06 -12.75 -8.18
CA VAL A 365 -10.05 -13.15 -6.77
C VAL A 365 -11.43 -13.32 -6.14
N LEU A 366 -12.43 -12.59 -6.64
CA LEU A 366 -13.78 -12.60 -6.07
C LEU A 366 -14.52 -13.90 -6.41
N PRO A 367 -15.38 -14.38 -5.51
CA PRO A 367 -16.31 -15.48 -5.82
C PRO A 367 -17.20 -15.15 -7.02
N MET A 368 -17.65 -16.17 -7.74
CA MET A 368 -18.52 -16.00 -8.91
C MET A 368 -19.83 -15.25 -8.58
N SER A 369 -20.37 -15.43 -7.36
CA SER A 369 -21.54 -14.70 -6.89
C SER A 369 -21.35 -13.18 -6.94
N GLU A 370 -20.21 -12.69 -6.43
CA GLU A 370 -19.86 -11.27 -6.43
C GLU A 370 -19.63 -10.73 -7.85
N GLN A 371 -18.97 -11.54 -8.70
CA GLN A 371 -18.74 -11.19 -10.09
C GLN A 371 -20.05 -11.08 -10.88
N LEU A 372 -20.97 -12.03 -10.70
CA LEU A 372 -22.29 -12.02 -11.34
C LEU A 372 -23.13 -10.83 -10.87
N LEU A 373 -23.13 -10.53 -9.57
CA LEU A 373 -23.86 -9.39 -9.01
C LEU A 373 -23.32 -8.05 -9.52
N PHE A 374 -21.97 -7.92 -9.59
CA PHE A 374 -21.33 -6.75 -10.19
C PHE A 374 -21.71 -6.62 -11.67
N PHE A 375 -21.64 -7.71 -12.43
CA PHE A 375 -22.01 -7.72 -13.85
C PHE A 375 -23.50 -7.38 -14.06
N ALA A 376 -24.40 -7.96 -13.27
CA ALA A 376 -25.84 -7.68 -13.36
C ALA A 376 -26.14 -6.19 -13.09
N THR A 377 -25.50 -5.59 -12.09
CA THR A 377 -25.67 -4.15 -11.81
C THR A 377 -25.08 -3.27 -12.92
N LEU A 378 -23.96 -3.69 -13.53
CA LEU A 378 -23.36 -3.00 -14.66
C LEU A 378 -24.27 -3.03 -15.91
N VAL A 379 -24.86 -4.18 -16.22
CA VAL A 379 -25.81 -4.39 -17.31
C VAL A 379 -27.07 -3.59 -17.05
N GLY A 380 -27.65 -3.70 -15.84
CA GLY A 380 -28.81 -2.91 -15.44
C GLY A 380 -28.63 -1.41 -15.64
N LYS A 381 -27.45 -0.89 -15.24
CA LYS A 381 -27.13 0.53 -15.40
C LYS A 381 -26.86 0.94 -16.84
N LYS A 382 -26.11 0.14 -17.62
CA LYS A 382 -25.68 0.51 -18.99
C LYS A 382 -26.73 0.18 -20.04
N LEU A 383 -27.36 -1.00 -19.95
CA LEU A 383 -28.31 -1.48 -20.96
C LEU A 383 -29.74 -0.99 -20.64
N PHE A 384 -30.17 -1.13 -19.39
CA PHE A 384 -31.53 -0.76 -18.99
C PHE A 384 -31.65 0.66 -18.43
N ARG A 385 -30.54 1.44 -18.39
CA ARG A 385 -30.47 2.83 -17.88
C ARG A 385 -31.09 3.00 -16.47
N MET A 386 -31.08 1.93 -15.67
CA MET A 386 -31.63 1.95 -14.31
C MET A 386 -30.79 2.87 -13.41
N LYS A 387 -31.42 3.65 -12.56
CA LYS A 387 -30.76 4.51 -11.55
C LYS A 387 -30.33 3.68 -10.33
N ILE A 388 -29.47 2.69 -10.54
CA ILE A 388 -28.94 1.82 -9.47
C ILE A 388 -27.61 2.39 -8.98
N LYS A 389 -27.38 2.42 -7.66
CA LYS A 389 -26.07 2.73 -7.08
C LYS A 389 -25.03 1.72 -7.61
N PRO A 390 -23.81 2.14 -7.93
CA PRO A 390 -22.76 1.19 -8.30
C PRO A 390 -22.57 0.16 -7.20
N TYR A 391 -22.61 -1.12 -7.55
CA TYR A 391 -22.27 -2.19 -6.63
C TYR A 391 -20.77 -2.20 -6.37
N ILE A 392 -20.37 -2.22 -5.11
CA ILE A 392 -18.97 -2.40 -4.68
C ILE A 392 -18.89 -3.83 -4.16
N PRO A 393 -18.14 -4.72 -4.85
CA PRO A 393 -17.98 -6.10 -4.40
C PRO A 393 -17.33 -6.19 -3.02
N ASP A 394 -17.77 -7.15 -2.22
CA ASP A 394 -17.18 -7.37 -0.89
C ASP A 394 -15.86 -8.16 -1.00
N PHE A 395 -14.75 -7.45 -0.94
CA PHE A 395 -13.41 -8.05 -0.98
C PHE A 395 -13.07 -8.87 0.28
N LYS A 396 -13.83 -8.74 1.38
CA LYS A 396 -13.66 -9.59 2.58
C LYS A 396 -14.01 -11.04 2.31
N LEU A 397 -14.81 -11.33 1.28
CA LEU A 397 -15.09 -12.69 0.80
C LEU A 397 -13.92 -13.30 0.00
N ALA A 398 -12.99 -12.44 -0.45
CA ALA A 398 -11.83 -12.88 -1.23
C ALA A 398 -10.56 -13.00 -0.39
N PHE A 399 -10.48 -12.28 0.73
CA PHE A 399 -9.26 -12.17 1.52
C PHE A 399 -9.53 -12.23 3.01
N GLU A 400 -8.73 -13.03 3.70
CA GLU A 400 -8.73 -13.13 5.15
C GLU A 400 -7.92 -12.00 5.78
N HIS A 401 -6.84 -11.54 5.12
CA HIS A 401 -5.92 -10.52 5.64
C HIS A 401 -5.67 -9.40 4.64
N PHE A 402 -5.55 -8.19 5.17
CA PHE A 402 -5.31 -6.96 4.41
C PHE A 402 -4.04 -6.29 4.92
N CYS A 403 -3.14 -5.93 4.00
CA CYS A 403 -1.98 -5.10 4.27
C CYS A 403 -2.06 -3.88 3.35
N ILE A 404 -2.45 -2.75 3.91
CA ILE A 404 -2.72 -1.53 3.16
C ILE A 404 -1.65 -0.51 3.52
N HIS A 405 -0.87 -0.10 2.53
CA HIS A 405 0.27 0.81 2.73
C HIS A 405 -0.01 1.91 3.75
N ALA A 406 0.75 1.91 4.84
CA ALA A 406 0.67 2.85 5.95
C ALA A 406 1.21 4.24 5.57
N GLY A 407 0.64 4.82 4.50
CA GLY A 407 1.06 6.10 3.95
C GLY A 407 0.73 7.30 4.83
N GLY A 408 -0.27 7.16 5.69
CA GLY A 408 -0.78 8.14 6.62
C GLY A 408 -2.23 7.84 6.99
N ARG A 409 -2.69 8.36 8.14
CA ARG A 409 -4.02 8.09 8.66
C ARG A 409 -5.15 8.35 7.65
N ALA A 410 -5.12 9.53 7.01
CA ALA A 410 -6.17 9.91 6.06
C ALA A 410 -6.28 8.93 4.88
N VAL A 411 -5.15 8.36 4.41
CA VAL A 411 -5.14 7.35 3.34
C VAL A 411 -5.82 6.08 3.82
N LEU A 412 -5.51 5.61 5.04
CA LEU A 412 -6.12 4.42 5.62
C LEU A 412 -7.62 4.60 5.83
N ASP A 413 -8.05 5.77 6.34
CA ASP A 413 -9.48 6.09 6.57
C ASP A 413 -10.26 6.10 5.24
N GLU A 414 -9.69 6.66 4.17
CA GLU A 414 -10.34 6.69 2.86
C GLU A 414 -10.48 5.27 2.25
N ILE A 415 -9.48 4.41 2.42
CA ILE A 415 -9.52 3.03 1.92
C ILE A 415 -10.51 2.20 2.72
N GLU A 416 -10.50 2.33 4.06
CA GLU A 416 -11.47 1.69 4.94
C GLU A 416 -12.90 1.98 4.50
N LYS A 417 -13.20 3.26 4.26
CA LYS A 417 -14.50 3.72 3.78
C LYS A 417 -14.84 3.16 2.39
N ASN A 418 -13.90 3.21 1.45
CA ASN A 418 -14.13 2.79 0.06
C ASN A 418 -14.31 1.27 -0.07
N LEU A 419 -13.63 0.47 0.75
CA LEU A 419 -13.70 -0.99 0.73
C LEU A 419 -14.61 -1.56 1.84
N GLN A 420 -15.19 -0.71 2.67
CA GLN A 420 -16.05 -1.08 3.81
C GLN A 420 -15.37 -2.13 4.71
N LEU A 421 -14.10 -1.89 5.02
CA LEU A 421 -13.31 -2.78 5.87
C LEU A 421 -13.67 -2.57 7.34
N SER A 422 -13.53 -3.62 8.14
CA SER A 422 -13.70 -3.55 9.59
C SER A 422 -12.41 -3.10 10.28
N ASP A 423 -12.51 -2.68 11.54
CA ASP A 423 -11.35 -2.34 12.37
C ASP A 423 -10.34 -3.49 12.41
N TRP A 424 -10.81 -4.74 12.48
CA TRP A 424 -9.96 -5.92 12.44
C TRP A 424 -9.15 -6.07 11.16
N ASN A 425 -9.75 -5.71 10.00
CA ASN A 425 -9.05 -5.72 8.71
C ASN A 425 -8.01 -4.59 8.61
N MET A 426 -8.31 -3.43 9.22
CA MET A 426 -7.47 -2.23 9.18
C MET A 426 -6.36 -2.23 10.24
N GLU A 427 -6.52 -3.05 11.30
CA GLU A 427 -5.63 -3.08 12.45
C GLU A 427 -4.15 -3.25 12.09
N PRO A 428 -3.73 -4.20 11.22
CA PRO A 428 -2.31 -4.35 10.87
C PRO A 428 -1.71 -3.07 10.29
N SER A 429 -2.44 -2.38 9.42
CA SER A 429 -1.98 -1.15 8.77
C SER A 429 -1.98 0.05 9.73
N ARG A 430 -3.00 0.17 10.60
CA ARG A 430 -3.07 1.23 11.61
C ARG A 430 -2.00 1.07 12.67
N MET A 431 -1.78 -0.16 13.15
CA MET A 431 -0.74 -0.43 14.15
C MET A 431 0.67 -0.26 13.58
N THR A 432 0.88 -0.63 12.31
CA THR A 432 2.15 -0.37 11.62
C THR A 432 2.41 1.13 11.48
N LEU A 433 1.42 1.92 11.07
CA LEU A 433 1.55 3.38 11.04
C LEU A 433 1.86 3.94 12.43
N TYR A 434 1.20 3.45 13.47
CA TYR A 434 1.41 3.89 14.86
C TYR A 434 2.83 3.58 15.34
N ARG A 435 3.29 2.34 15.15
CA ARG A 435 4.53 1.85 15.76
C ARG A 435 5.78 2.18 14.95
N PHE A 436 5.70 2.10 13.62
CA PHE A 436 6.85 2.29 12.73
C PHE A 436 6.74 3.53 11.84
N GLY A 437 5.56 4.16 11.77
CA GLY A 437 5.29 5.27 10.85
C GLY A 437 5.24 4.83 9.39
N ASN A 438 5.36 5.80 8.48
CA ASN A 438 5.43 5.51 7.06
C ASN A 438 6.88 5.14 6.67
N THR A 439 7.16 3.86 6.57
CA THR A 439 8.46 3.32 6.09
C THR A 439 8.49 3.14 4.57
N SER A 440 7.66 3.88 3.83
CA SER A 440 7.55 3.84 2.37
C SER A 440 7.21 2.43 1.85
N SER A 441 7.97 1.92 0.91
CA SER A 441 7.74 0.64 0.21
C SER A 441 7.83 -0.60 1.11
N SER A 442 8.42 -0.49 2.28
CA SER A 442 8.58 -1.60 3.23
C SER A 442 7.40 -1.78 4.19
N SER A 443 6.50 -0.78 4.34
CA SER A 443 5.42 -0.82 5.35
C SER A 443 4.54 -2.07 5.29
N LEU A 444 4.21 -2.55 4.09
CA LEU A 444 3.40 -3.75 3.88
C LEU A 444 3.97 -5.02 4.52
N TRP A 445 5.29 -5.08 4.68
CA TRP A 445 5.99 -6.21 5.28
C TRP A 445 5.91 -6.16 6.81
N TYR A 446 5.92 -4.96 7.41
CA TYR A 446 5.65 -4.77 8.84
C TYR A 446 4.20 -5.12 9.18
N GLU A 447 3.26 -4.84 8.28
CA GLU A 447 1.84 -5.19 8.41
C GLU A 447 1.63 -6.71 8.34
N LEU A 448 2.31 -7.38 7.39
CA LEU A 448 2.30 -8.83 7.29
C LEU A 448 2.95 -9.47 8.53
N ALA A 449 4.07 -8.90 9.00
CA ALA A 449 4.74 -9.32 10.23
C ALA A 449 3.83 -9.16 11.47
N TYR A 450 3.05 -8.08 11.55
CA TYR A 450 2.03 -7.89 12.58
C TYR A 450 0.98 -9.01 12.56
N THR A 451 0.44 -9.28 11.37
CA THR A 451 -0.58 -10.31 11.17
C THR A 451 -0.07 -11.71 11.57
N GLU A 452 1.19 -12.01 11.21
CA GLU A 452 1.89 -13.23 11.64
C GLU A 452 2.12 -13.25 13.15
N GLY A 453 2.59 -12.15 13.73
CA GLY A 453 2.85 -12.00 15.19
C GLY A 453 1.59 -12.19 16.03
N LYS A 454 0.44 -11.74 15.53
CA LYS A 454 -0.88 -11.99 16.16
C LYS A 454 -1.39 -13.43 15.99
N GLY A 455 -0.66 -14.30 15.29
CA GLY A 455 -1.08 -15.69 15.06
C GLY A 455 -2.33 -15.83 14.19
N ARG A 456 -2.63 -14.83 13.37
CA ARG A 456 -3.87 -14.80 12.55
C ARG A 456 -3.78 -15.68 11.31
N VAL A 457 -2.57 -15.92 10.78
CA VAL A 457 -2.36 -16.57 9.48
C VAL A 457 -2.51 -18.09 9.59
N LYS A 458 -3.50 -18.65 8.91
CA LYS A 458 -3.75 -20.09 8.77
C LYS A 458 -3.39 -20.57 7.36
N LYS A 459 -3.09 -21.86 7.25
CA LYS A 459 -2.85 -22.50 5.95
C LYS A 459 -4.07 -22.34 5.04
N GLY A 460 -3.85 -21.78 3.86
CA GLY A 460 -4.89 -21.56 2.86
C GLY A 460 -5.36 -20.12 2.78
N ASP A 461 -5.17 -19.34 3.85
CA ASP A 461 -5.57 -17.93 3.92
C ASP A 461 -4.95 -17.13 2.77
N ARG A 462 -5.70 -16.14 2.29
CA ARG A 462 -5.26 -15.20 1.27
C ARG A 462 -5.03 -13.84 1.89
N THR A 463 -3.86 -13.29 1.63
CA THR A 463 -3.47 -11.94 2.06
C THR A 463 -3.41 -11.02 0.85
N TRP A 464 -4.06 -9.89 0.93
CA TRP A 464 -3.97 -8.83 -0.08
C TRP A 464 -3.08 -7.70 0.42
N GLN A 465 -1.98 -7.48 -0.28
CA GLN A 465 -1.13 -6.30 -0.12
C GLN A 465 -1.49 -5.27 -1.19
N ILE A 466 -1.73 -4.03 -0.77
CA ILE A 466 -2.02 -2.92 -1.67
C ILE A 466 -1.16 -1.70 -1.32
N ALA A 467 -0.50 -1.14 -2.32
CA ALA A 467 0.39 0.00 -2.17
C ALA A 467 0.09 1.10 -3.18
N PHE A 468 0.23 2.33 -2.72
CA PHE A 468 0.16 3.53 -3.53
C PHE A 468 1.55 4.15 -3.66
N GLY A 469 1.82 4.83 -4.76
CA GLY A 469 3.10 5.47 -4.98
C GLY A 469 3.02 6.64 -5.96
N SER A 470 4.04 7.50 -5.91
CA SER A 470 4.17 8.65 -6.81
C SER A 470 4.03 8.28 -8.27
N GLY A 471 3.56 9.23 -9.07
CA GLY A 471 3.49 9.10 -10.50
C GLY A 471 2.15 8.86 -11.20
N PHE A 472 0.95 8.61 -10.66
CA PHE A 472 0.51 7.96 -9.45
C PHE A 472 0.26 6.47 -9.72
N LYS A 473 0.57 5.60 -8.78
CA LYS A 473 0.46 4.16 -8.98
C LYS A 473 -0.37 3.52 -7.86
N CYS A 474 -1.10 2.44 -8.21
CA CYS A 474 -1.73 1.54 -7.25
C CYS A 474 -1.40 0.11 -7.67
N ASN A 475 -0.71 -0.63 -6.82
CA ASN A 475 -0.28 -1.99 -7.10
C ASN A 475 -0.80 -2.94 -6.03
N SER A 476 -1.15 -4.15 -6.45
CA SER A 476 -1.65 -5.21 -5.58
C SER A 476 -0.83 -6.48 -5.76
N ALA A 477 -0.60 -7.18 -4.65
CA ALA A 477 -0.12 -8.56 -4.64
C ALA A 477 -1.03 -9.43 -3.77
N VAL A 478 -1.35 -10.61 -4.26
CA VAL A 478 -2.18 -11.60 -3.57
C VAL A 478 -1.33 -12.80 -3.22
N TRP A 479 -1.26 -13.10 -1.95
CA TRP A 479 -0.52 -14.22 -1.39
C TRP A 479 -1.46 -15.28 -0.82
N LYS A 480 -1.10 -16.55 -0.99
CA LYS A 480 -1.78 -17.68 -0.36
C LYS A 480 -0.84 -18.33 0.65
N ALA A 481 -1.26 -18.42 1.90
CA ALA A 481 -0.49 -19.08 2.96
C ALA A 481 -0.37 -20.59 2.69
N LEU A 482 0.86 -21.09 2.64
CA LEU A 482 1.16 -22.50 2.41
C LEU A 482 1.15 -23.32 3.70
N ARG A 483 1.33 -22.66 4.83
CA ARG A 483 1.31 -23.24 6.17
C ARG A 483 0.69 -22.26 7.17
N THR A 484 0.20 -22.77 8.27
CA THR A 484 -0.15 -21.95 9.44
C THR A 484 1.14 -21.41 10.05
N ILE A 485 1.17 -20.11 10.33
CA ILE A 485 2.33 -19.46 10.93
C ILE A 485 2.21 -19.54 12.46
N ASN A 486 3.25 -20.06 13.10
CA ASN A 486 3.34 -20.10 14.56
C ASN A 486 4.19 -18.91 15.03
N PRO A 487 3.60 -17.91 15.71
CA PRO A 487 4.33 -16.71 16.15
C PRO A 487 5.55 -17.05 17.02
N ALA A 488 5.46 -18.02 17.91
CA ALA A 488 6.54 -18.38 18.82
C ALA A 488 7.82 -18.92 18.14
N LYS A 489 7.73 -19.30 16.86
CA LYS A 489 8.84 -19.84 16.07
C LYS A 489 9.40 -18.84 15.05
N GLU A 490 8.82 -17.67 14.94
CA GLU A 490 9.17 -16.69 13.92
C GLU A 490 9.78 -15.44 14.57
N LYS A 491 11.05 -15.16 14.29
CA LYS A 491 11.66 -13.87 14.64
C LYS A 491 10.95 -12.75 13.84
N ASN A 492 10.51 -11.69 14.52
CA ASN A 492 9.58 -10.72 13.95
C ASN A 492 9.78 -9.39 14.70
N PRO A 493 9.75 -8.22 14.04
CA PRO A 493 9.98 -6.92 14.68
C PRO A 493 8.97 -6.57 15.78
N TRP A 494 7.83 -7.28 15.85
CA TRP A 494 6.77 -7.07 16.83
C TRP A 494 6.87 -7.94 18.07
N MET A 495 7.69 -9.02 18.08
CA MET A 495 7.63 -10.09 19.09
C MET A 495 7.76 -9.60 20.53
N ASP A 496 8.59 -8.57 20.77
CA ASP A 496 8.82 -8.05 22.12
C ASP A 496 7.62 -7.25 22.67
N GLU A 497 6.68 -6.87 21.82
CA GLU A 497 5.63 -5.91 22.17
C GLU A 497 4.25 -6.23 21.55
N ILE A 498 4.11 -7.36 20.83
CA ILE A 498 2.88 -7.70 20.10
C ILE A 498 1.64 -7.77 21.00
N ASP A 499 1.81 -8.17 22.26
CA ASP A 499 0.72 -8.30 23.23
C ASP A 499 0.19 -6.93 23.71
N GLN A 500 0.97 -5.86 23.53
CA GLN A 500 0.55 -4.49 23.84
C GLN A 500 -0.38 -3.89 22.77
N PHE A 501 -0.49 -4.54 21.61
CA PHE A 501 -1.34 -4.11 20.50
C PHE A 501 -2.62 -4.95 20.42
N PRO A 502 -3.74 -4.44 19.85
CA PRO A 502 -3.87 -3.07 19.32
C PRO A 502 -3.95 -2.02 20.42
N VAL A 503 -3.46 -0.83 20.13
CA VAL A 503 -3.66 0.37 20.94
C VAL A 503 -4.77 1.23 20.33
N GLU A 504 -5.53 1.92 21.17
CA GLU A 504 -6.47 2.92 20.68
C GLU A 504 -5.69 4.12 20.12
N VAL A 505 -5.87 4.39 18.84
CA VAL A 505 -5.35 5.60 18.20
C VAL A 505 -6.46 6.63 18.19
N PRO A 506 -6.40 7.70 19.00
CA PRO A 506 -7.48 8.68 19.12
C PRO A 506 -7.90 9.20 17.74
N LYS A 507 -9.18 9.12 17.43
CA LYS A 507 -9.74 9.64 16.16
C LYS A 507 -9.65 11.16 16.10
N HIS A 508 -9.71 11.80 17.24
CA HIS A 508 -9.45 13.24 17.41
C HIS A 508 -8.61 13.44 18.68
N LEU A 509 -7.37 13.92 18.54
CA LEU A 509 -6.69 14.52 19.68
C LEU A 509 -7.37 15.87 19.90
N ILE A 510 -8.12 15.97 20.99
CA ILE A 510 -8.52 17.27 21.53
C ILE A 510 -7.20 17.92 21.95
N VAL A 511 -6.76 18.93 21.20
CA VAL A 511 -5.60 19.73 21.59
C VAL A 511 -5.99 20.44 22.87
N ILE A 512 -5.50 19.95 24.01
CA ILE A 512 -5.44 20.77 25.22
C ILE A 512 -4.53 21.93 24.84
N ALA A 513 -5.11 23.10 24.68
CA ALA A 513 -4.39 24.29 24.31
C ALA A 513 -3.36 24.59 25.42
N ASN A 514 -2.10 24.30 25.18
CA ASN A 514 -1.03 24.91 25.95
C ASN A 514 -1.07 26.41 25.71
N GLU A 515 -0.78 27.21 26.73
CA GLU A 515 -0.93 28.68 26.83
C GLU A 515 -0.31 29.52 25.71
N SER A 516 0.28 28.89 24.67
CA SER A 516 0.94 29.55 23.54
C SER A 516 0.22 29.44 22.19
N CYS A 517 -1.00 28.86 22.11
CA CYS A 517 -1.74 28.74 20.85
C CYS A 517 -2.66 29.92 20.59
N ASP A 518 -2.53 30.50 19.37
CA ASP A 518 -3.32 31.61 18.83
C ASP A 518 -4.84 31.43 19.04
N PRO A 519 -5.56 32.45 19.54
CA PRO A 519 -7.02 32.46 19.73
C PRO A 519 -7.84 32.09 18.49
N LYS A 520 -7.28 32.24 17.28
CA LYS A 520 -7.94 31.82 16.00
C LYS A 520 -8.07 30.32 15.84
N SER A 521 -7.16 29.53 16.42
CA SER A 521 -7.25 28.07 16.37
C SER A 521 -8.33 27.51 17.28
N LEU A 522 -8.59 28.16 18.41
CA LEU A 522 -9.70 27.84 19.32
C LEU A 522 -11.06 28.07 18.64
N LYS A 523 -11.17 29.12 17.81
CA LYS A 523 -12.38 29.45 17.06
C LYS A 523 -12.73 28.41 15.99
N TYR A 524 -11.71 27.74 15.42
CA TYR A 524 -11.92 26.68 14.42
C TYR A 524 -12.44 25.37 15.04
N VAL A 525 -11.95 24.98 16.20
CA VAL A 525 -12.41 23.78 16.94
C VAL A 525 -13.81 23.98 17.49
N LEU A 526 -14.06 25.15 18.07
CA LEU A 526 -15.40 25.53 18.57
C LEU A 526 -16.39 25.74 17.42
N GLY A 527 -15.95 26.25 16.26
CA GLY A 527 -16.79 26.44 15.07
C GLY A 527 -17.34 25.13 14.48
N ARG A 528 -16.57 24.04 14.54
CA ARG A 528 -17.01 22.74 14.02
C ARG A 528 -18.00 22.05 14.97
N GLY A 529 -17.73 22.11 16.27
CA GLY A 529 -18.68 21.62 17.29
C GLY A 529 -20.01 22.40 17.27
N ALA A 530 -19.94 23.72 17.04
CA ALA A 530 -21.13 24.55 16.90
C ALA A 530 -21.93 24.27 15.63
N LEU A 531 -21.27 23.94 14.50
CA LEU A 531 -21.95 23.60 13.24
C LEU A 531 -22.66 22.22 13.31
N GLU A 532 -22.08 21.26 14.02
CA GLU A 532 -22.74 19.97 14.27
C GLU A 532 -23.88 20.11 15.28
N TYR A 533 -23.75 21.00 16.24
CA TYR A 533 -24.81 21.33 17.19
C TYR A 533 -25.97 22.13 16.53
N GLU A 534 -25.68 23.05 15.61
CA GLU A 534 -26.71 23.72 14.79
C GLU A 534 -27.48 22.73 13.90
N LYS A 535 -26.79 21.80 13.25
CA LYS A 535 -27.42 20.72 12.48
C LYS A 535 -28.29 19.79 13.35
N PHE A 536 -27.90 19.61 14.61
CA PHE A 536 -28.67 18.85 15.59
C PHE A 536 -29.95 19.58 16.00
N LEU A 537 -29.88 20.87 16.24
CA LEU A 537 -31.06 21.67 16.59
C LEU A 537 -32.07 21.78 15.43
N GLU A 538 -31.61 21.72 14.18
CA GLU A 538 -32.47 21.72 12.98
C GLU A 538 -33.21 20.39 12.78
N ASN A 539 -32.67 19.24 13.24
CA ASN A 539 -33.25 17.90 12.94
C ASN A 539 -34.22 17.34 13.96
N LYS A 540 -34.51 18.00 15.07
CA LYS A 540 -35.57 17.69 16.09
C LYS A 540 -35.81 16.20 16.40
N ASP A 541 -34.79 15.33 16.37
CA ASP A 541 -34.95 13.91 16.72
C ASP A 541 -34.35 13.62 18.11
N PRO A 542 -35.17 13.38 19.15
CA PRO A 542 -34.72 13.32 20.55
C PRO A 542 -33.93 12.05 20.91
N GLU A 543 -34.08 10.94 20.16
CA GLU A 543 -33.49 9.66 20.52
C GLU A 543 -32.06 9.45 20.03
N PHE A 544 -31.59 10.25 19.09
CA PHE A 544 -30.26 10.06 18.45
C PHE A 544 -29.11 10.75 19.20
N ALA A 545 -29.39 11.59 20.18
CA ALA A 545 -28.48 12.64 20.62
C ALA A 545 -27.62 12.34 21.84
N TRP A 546 -28.01 11.47 22.74
CA TRP A 546 -27.45 11.47 24.09
C TRP A 546 -26.30 10.49 24.37
N LYS A 547 -26.16 9.38 23.68
CA LYS A 547 -25.10 8.39 23.95
C LYS A 547 -23.68 8.79 23.52
N PRO A 548 -23.45 9.46 22.39
CA PRO A 548 -22.12 9.93 22.03
C PRO A 548 -21.66 11.19 22.78
N LEU A 549 -22.59 12.00 23.28
CA LEU A 549 -22.30 13.27 23.93
C LEU A 549 -21.87 13.13 25.41
N GLU A 550 -22.28 12.09 26.12
CA GLU A 550 -21.86 11.89 27.52
C GLU A 550 -20.36 11.59 27.63
N ASP A 551 -19.80 10.79 26.74
CA ASP A 551 -18.37 10.48 26.73
C ASP A 551 -17.53 11.70 26.27
N GLU A 552 -18.05 12.50 25.34
CA GLU A 552 -17.40 13.75 24.90
C GLU A 552 -17.50 14.86 25.97
N TRP A 553 -18.60 14.95 26.72
CA TRP A 553 -18.74 15.92 27.81
C TRP A 553 -17.80 15.63 28.99
N HIS A 554 -17.51 14.37 29.31
CA HIS A 554 -16.53 14.04 30.33
C HIS A 554 -15.11 14.46 29.92
N SER A 555 -14.76 14.30 28.65
CA SER A 555 -13.49 14.76 28.09
C SER A 555 -13.42 16.29 28.01
N ILE A 556 -14.51 16.96 27.70
CA ILE A 556 -14.64 18.42 27.68
C ILE A 556 -14.60 18.99 29.11
N ALA A 557 -15.29 18.36 30.07
CA ALA A 557 -15.27 18.78 31.47
C ALA A 557 -13.88 18.65 32.09
N TYR A 558 -13.12 17.59 31.76
CA TYR A 558 -11.74 17.43 32.20
C TYR A 558 -10.79 18.50 31.59
N ALA A 559 -11.03 18.91 30.37
CA ALA A 559 -10.31 20.02 29.73
C ALA A 559 -10.67 21.39 30.31
N PHE A 560 -11.93 21.57 30.81
CA PHE A 560 -12.40 22.79 31.40
C PHE A 560 -11.94 22.99 32.84
N ASP A 561 -11.72 21.93 33.62
CA ASP A 561 -11.21 22.04 35.00
C ASP A 561 -9.76 22.53 35.06
N ASN A 562 -9.02 22.46 33.95
CA ASN A 562 -7.64 22.96 33.83
C ASN A 562 -7.51 24.29 33.08
N CYS A 563 -8.57 24.83 32.51
CA CYS A 563 -8.56 26.13 31.78
C CYS A 563 -9.53 27.14 32.41
N ALA A 564 -8.96 28.04 33.19
CA ALA A 564 -9.61 29.06 34.01
C ALA A 564 -10.79 29.81 33.40
N THR A 565 -11.79 29.99 34.23
CA THR A 565 -12.72 31.15 34.44
C THR A 565 -13.24 31.95 33.23
N LYS A 566 -12.44 32.25 32.21
CA LYS A 566 -12.88 33.08 31.06
C LYS A 566 -13.71 32.31 30.02
N THR A 567 -13.48 31.04 29.86
CA THR A 567 -14.18 30.20 28.86
C THR A 567 -15.54 29.74 29.42
N ILE A 568 -15.63 29.50 30.72
CA ILE A 568 -16.89 29.17 31.43
C ILE A 568 -17.86 30.37 31.32
N HIS A 569 -17.35 31.60 31.46
CA HIS A 569 -18.17 32.80 31.34
C HIS A 569 -18.75 33.02 29.93
N PHE A 570 -18.01 32.59 28.89
CA PHE A 570 -18.46 32.70 27.50
C PHE A 570 -19.57 31.66 27.18
N LEU A 571 -19.47 30.44 27.69
CA LEU A 571 -20.48 29.39 27.50
C LEU A 571 -21.74 29.66 28.35
N GLN A 572 -21.59 30.12 29.58
CA GLN A 572 -22.71 30.55 30.41
C GLN A 572 -23.49 31.71 29.78
N LYS A 573 -22.80 32.64 29.12
CA LYS A 573 -23.45 33.75 28.41
C LYS A 573 -24.22 33.27 27.16
N ARG A 574 -23.82 32.19 26.51
CA ARG A 574 -24.51 31.62 25.35
C ARG A 574 -25.69 30.74 25.74
N THR A 575 -25.59 29.97 26.83
CA THR A 575 -26.73 29.21 27.38
C THR A 575 -27.81 30.15 27.90
N HIS A 576 -27.44 31.28 28.50
CA HIS A 576 -28.41 32.31 28.91
C HIS A 576 -29.09 33.03 27.73
N LEU A 577 -28.38 33.17 26.58
CA LEU A 577 -29.00 33.70 25.35
C LEU A 577 -29.95 32.70 24.68
N ALA A 578 -29.71 31.39 24.79
CA ALA A 578 -30.63 30.35 24.32
C ALA A 578 -31.92 30.29 25.20
N GLU A 579 -31.78 30.39 26.53
CA GLU A 579 -32.93 30.44 27.45
C GLU A 579 -33.75 31.74 27.34
N VAL A 580 -33.17 32.86 26.89
CA VAL A 580 -33.88 34.10 26.64
C VAL A 580 -34.65 34.06 25.31
N SER A 581 -34.11 33.39 24.28
CA SER A 581 -34.78 33.25 22.99
C SER A 581 -36.03 32.32 23.07
N ASP A 582 -36.05 31.36 23.99
CA ASP A 582 -37.22 30.48 24.23
C ASP A 582 -38.32 31.15 25.04
N LYS A 583 -38.03 32.30 25.71
CA LYS A 583 -39.03 33.06 26.46
C LYS A 583 -39.69 34.19 25.66
N GLU A 584 -39.13 34.60 24.54
CA GLU A 584 -39.68 35.65 23.66
C GLU A 584 -40.48 35.07 22.45
N GLY A 585 -40.49 33.75 22.25
CA GLY A 585 -41.25 33.07 21.19
C GLY A 585 -42.64 32.57 21.62
N GLY A 586 -43.12 32.93 22.82
CA GLY A 586 -44.38 32.50 23.38
C GLY A 586 -45.28 33.65 23.80
N SER A 587 -45.65 34.53 22.85
CA SER A 587 -46.81 35.41 22.98
C SER A 587 -47.37 35.76 21.62
#